data_3bbad72d64d3e587f25a86225dcf680f
#
_entry.id   3bbad72d64d3e587f25a86225dcf680f
#
_cell.length_a   1.000
_cell.length_b   1.000
_cell.length_c   1.000
_cell.angle_alpha   90.00
_cell.angle_beta   90.00
_cell.angle_gamma   90.00
#
_symmetry.space_group_name_H-M   'P 1'
#
loop_
_entity.id
_entity.type
_entity.pdbx_description
1 polymer ?
#
loop_
_entity_poly.entity_id
_entity_poly.type
_entity_poly.pdbx_seq_one_letter_code
_entity_poly.pdbx_strand_id
1 'polypeptide(L)'
;MKKIEIIEIPIFKLNKNSNKIEIKSTVSSMDHAKELKNINEKLYNDRNFMLELAEEQGYFLKYAKTEFCCDKELVIKALTKKDFNNERGVYKFWDSICETLRNDKDVILKAVSSYSMRNIENYFPTELFFDKKFISKCVKVGPHCLEFVWSEFKLDETIVYNAVKSNGYTLEYADPSLLNNHKVIMAAISDSGFGYEYAPLKYKKDKTLALKIMKKNKSTSPYEYLDISLKKDFEIAKLAMSVNGFNMFYAPSEVKNNKELATIAIKSNPSAYEYLDKKLQKDKEIKKIYNLVNKYSD
;
A
#
# COMPACT_ATOMS: atom_id res chain seq x y z
N MET A 1 29.89 19.87 -3.44
CA MET A 1 30.07 18.40 -3.52
C MET A 1 28.67 17.78 -3.66
N LYS A 2 28.30 17.28 -4.85
CA LYS A 2 27.04 16.59 -5.07
C LYS A 2 27.17 15.17 -4.46
N LYS A 3 26.28 14.80 -3.53
CA LYS A 3 26.15 13.44 -3.07
C LYS A 3 25.79 12.54 -4.26
N ILE A 4 26.66 11.60 -4.58
CA ILE A 4 26.38 10.54 -5.56
C ILE A 4 25.50 9.55 -4.82
N GLU A 5 24.22 9.44 -5.24
CA GLU A 5 23.36 8.34 -4.81
C GLU A 5 23.89 7.05 -5.43
N ILE A 6 24.38 6.16 -4.62
CA ILE A 6 24.79 4.81 -5.02
C ILE A 6 23.50 4.01 -5.22
N ILE A 7 23.16 3.75 -6.48
CA ILE A 7 22.06 2.83 -6.82
C ILE A 7 22.72 1.46 -6.93
N GLU A 8 22.41 0.57 -6.00
CA GLU A 8 22.84 -0.82 -6.02
C GLU A 8 22.12 -1.58 -7.14
N ILE A 9 22.85 -2.13 -8.09
CA ILE A 9 22.32 -2.95 -9.18
C ILE A 9 23.05 -4.31 -9.16
N PRO A 10 22.33 -5.43 -9.29
CA PRO A 10 22.91 -6.76 -9.17
C PRO A 10 23.78 -7.15 -10.38
N ILE A 11 24.86 -7.87 -10.10
CA ILE A 11 25.73 -8.47 -11.12
C ILE A 11 25.18 -9.85 -11.50
N PHE A 12 25.04 -10.10 -12.81
CA PHE A 12 24.64 -11.39 -13.33
C PHE A 12 25.86 -12.33 -13.45
N LYS A 13 25.77 -13.51 -12.84
CA LYS A 13 26.64 -14.64 -13.18
C LYS A 13 25.80 -15.75 -13.77
N LEU A 14 26.04 -16.07 -15.01
CA LEU A 14 25.57 -17.31 -15.65
C LEU A 14 26.24 -18.49 -14.97
N ASN A 15 25.49 -19.31 -14.28
CA ASN A 15 25.98 -20.60 -13.84
C ASN A 15 25.91 -21.56 -15.02
N LYS A 16 27.09 -21.90 -15.60
CA LYS A 16 27.20 -22.74 -16.78
C LYS A 16 26.63 -24.16 -16.64
N ASN A 17 26.32 -24.56 -15.40
CA ASN A 17 25.85 -25.94 -15.11
C ASN A 17 24.38 -26.08 -14.81
N SER A 18 23.61 -25.00 -14.67
CA SER A 18 22.20 -25.07 -14.23
C SER A 18 21.20 -24.32 -15.08
N ASN A 19 21.59 -23.63 -16.13
CA ASN A 19 20.72 -22.69 -16.89
C ASN A 19 19.94 -21.70 -16.00
N LYS A 20 20.38 -21.48 -14.75
CA LYS A 20 19.80 -20.52 -13.83
C LYS A 20 20.64 -19.26 -13.77
N ILE A 21 19.98 -18.11 -13.86
CA ILE A 21 20.57 -16.80 -13.66
C ILE A 21 20.79 -16.61 -12.15
N GLU A 22 22.04 -16.67 -11.67
CA GLU A 22 22.38 -16.25 -10.32
C GLU A 22 22.65 -14.74 -10.31
N ILE A 23 21.80 -14.00 -9.63
CA ILE A 23 21.94 -12.56 -9.45
C ILE A 23 22.73 -12.33 -8.17
N LYS A 24 23.96 -11.84 -8.28
CA LYS A 24 24.76 -11.38 -7.11
C LYS A 24 24.91 -9.87 -7.13
N SER A 25 24.65 -9.27 -5.99
CA SER A 25 24.51 -7.83 -5.76
C SER A 25 25.79 -7.00 -5.90
N THR A 26 25.58 -5.77 -6.34
CA THR A 26 26.34 -4.52 -6.16
C THR A 26 27.51 -4.20 -7.07
N VAL A 27 27.26 -3.26 -8.00
CA VAL A 27 28.29 -2.35 -8.55
C VAL A 27 27.65 -1.01 -8.93
N SER A 28 28.40 0.09 -8.87
CA SER A 28 27.95 1.46 -9.06
C SER A 28 27.39 1.77 -10.45
N SER A 29 26.50 2.77 -10.55
CA SER A 29 25.65 3.08 -11.69
C SER A 29 26.35 3.41 -13.04
N MET A 30 27.66 3.63 -13.07
CA MET A 30 28.40 3.96 -14.30
C MET A 30 28.90 2.72 -15.08
N ASP A 31 29.08 1.59 -14.42
CA ASP A 31 29.62 0.37 -15.05
C ASP A 31 28.55 -0.49 -15.71
N HIS A 32 27.29 -0.32 -15.36
CA HIS A 32 26.17 -1.18 -15.77
C HIS A 32 25.78 -1.04 -17.25
N ALA A 33 25.88 0.18 -17.80
CA ALA A 33 25.66 0.35 -19.23
C ALA A 33 26.76 -0.34 -20.04
N LYS A 34 27.98 -0.51 -19.47
CA LYS A 34 29.08 -1.27 -20.05
C LYS A 34 28.92 -2.77 -19.81
N GLU A 35 28.45 -3.21 -18.65
CA GLU A 35 28.26 -4.63 -18.34
C GLU A 35 27.07 -5.24 -19.06
N LEU A 36 25.98 -4.50 -19.26
CA LEU A 36 24.89 -4.92 -20.15
C LEU A 36 25.34 -5.04 -21.60
N LYS A 37 26.30 -4.21 -22.05
CA LYS A 37 26.95 -4.39 -23.35
C LYS A 37 27.87 -5.62 -23.42
N ASN A 38 28.34 -6.13 -22.29
CA ASN A 38 29.17 -7.33 -22.17
C ASN A 38 28.36 -8.62 -21.95
N ILE A 39 27.06 -8.53 -21.70
CA ILE A 39 26.17 -9.69 -21.84
C ILE A 39 26.28 -10.10 -23.31
N ASN A 40 26.67 -11.37 -23.52
CA ASN A 40 26.82 -11.96 -24.84
C ASN A 40 25.65 -11.48 -25.73
N GLU A 41 25.96 -10.79 -26.82
CA GLU A 41 25.02 -10.16 -27.73
C GLU A 41 23.92 -11.13 -28.21
N LYS A 42 24.22 -12.44 -28.23
CA LYS A 42 23.26 -13.51 -28.52
C LYS A 42 22.18 -13.62 -27.44
N LEU A 43 22.53 -13.49 -26.14
CA LEU A 43 21.57 -13.57 -25.04
C LEU A 43 20.71 -12.29 -24.94
N TYR A 44 21.31 -11.14 -25.21
CA TYR A 44 20.61 -9.87 -25.24
C TYR A 44 19.58 -9.76 -26.38
N ASN A 45 19.72 -10.62 -27.39
CA ASN A 45 18.81 -10.75 -28.53
C ASN A 45 17.84 -11.94 -28.38
N ASP A 46 17.96 -12.73 -27.30
CA ASP A 46 17.12 -13.89 -27.07
C ASP A 46 15.86 -13.49 -26.28
N ARG A 47 14.70 -13.63 -26.92
CA ARG A 47 13.42 -13.30 -26.30
C ARG A 47 13.14 -14.12 -25.04
N ASN A 48 13.50 -15.40 -25.01
CA ASN A 48 13.26 -16.25 -23.85
C ASN A 48 14.12 -15.83 -22.67
N PHE A 49 15.39 -15.49 -22.93
CA PHE A 49 16.26 -14.90 -21.92
C PHE A 49 15.69 -13.58 -21.37
N MET A 50 15.15 -12.72 -22.24
CA MET A 50 14.52 -11.45 -21.82
C MET A 50 13.24 -11.68 -21.01
N LEU A 51 12.48 -12.75 -21.30
CA LEU A 51 11.31 -13.13 -20.49
C LEU A 51 11.71 -13.59 -19.08
N GLU A 52 12.75 -14.41 -18.95
CA GLU A 52 13.28 -14.83 -17.65
C GLU A 52 13.82 -13.63 -16.87
N LEU A 53 14.52 -12.73 -17.54
CA LEU A 53 15.05 -11.51 -16.95
C LEU A 53 13.94 -10.58 -16.47
N ALA A 54 12.89 -10.37 -17.26
CA ALA A 54 11.73 -9.57 -16.90
C ALA A 54 10.97 -10.18 -15.70
N GLU A 55 10.97 -11.52 -15.59
CA GLU A 55 10.37 -12.22 -14.45
C GLU A 55 11.18 -12.05 -13.16
N GLU A 56 12.51 -12.02 -13.25
CA GLU A 56 13.40 -11.83 -12.11
C GLU A 56 13.53 -10.36 -11.70
N GLN A 57 13.70 -9.45 -12.68
CA GLN A 57 13.94 -8.02 -12.46
C GLN A 57 13.32 -7.16 -13.57
N GLY A 58 12.04 -6.84 -13.44
CA GLY A 58 11.27 -6.14 -14.47
C GLY A 58 11.87 -4.82 -14.96
N TYR A 59 12.53 -4.04 -14.09
CA TYR A 59 13.09 -2.74 -14.47
C TYR A 59 14.23 -2.82 -15.51
N PHE A 60 14.83 -3.99 -15.75
CA PHE A 60 15.85 -4.16 -16.78
C PHE A 60 15.34 -3.93 -18.19
N LEU A 61 14.03 -4.10 -18.40
CA LEU A 61 13.45 -3.91 -19.72
C LEU A 61 13.68 -2.49 -20.27
N LYS A 62 13.82 -1.49 -19.40
CA LYS A 62 14.18 -0.11 -19.83
C LYS A 62 15.52 0.02 -20.53
N TYR A 63 16.41 -0.96 -20.39
CA TYR A 63 17.71 -1.02 -21.07
C TYR A 63 17.71 -1.99 -22.26
N ALA A 64 16.60 -2.69 -22.47
CA ALA A 64 16.43 -3.62 -23.57
C ALA A 64 16.33 -2.89 -24.91
N LYS A 65 16.43 -3.66 -26.01
CA LYS A 65 16.16 -3.13 -27.34
C LYS A 65 14.69 -2.67 -27.45
N THR A 66 14.46 -1.69 -28.30
CA THR A 66 13.12 -1.13 -28.55
C THR A 66 12.09 -2.21 -28.90
N GLU A 67 12.48 -3.27 -29.62
CA GLU A 67 11.60 -4.39 -29.96
C GLU A 67 11.03 -5.08 -28.72
N PHE A 68 11.82 -5.27 -27.67
CA PHE A 68 11.38 -5.86 -26.40
C PHE A 68 10.53 -4.91 -25.56
N CYS A 69 10.79 -3.61 -25.66
CA CYS A 69 9.94 -2.60 -25.04
C CYS A 69 8.56 -2.47 -25.72
N CYS A 70 8.41 -3.09 -26.90
CA CYS A 70 7.16 -3.20 -27.65
C CYS A 70 6.55 -4.61 -27.61
N ASP A 71 7.14 -5.55 -26.87
CA ASP A 71 6.58 -6.88 -26.66
C ASP A 71 5.65 -6.86 -25.45
N LYS A 72 4.33 -7.01 -25.69
CA LYS A 72 3.30 -6.94 -24.65
C LYS A 72 3.49 -7.94 -23.52
N GLU A 73 3.92 -9.18 -23.86
CA GLU A 73 4.14 -10.22 -22.85
C GLU A 73 5.30 -9.87 -21.93
N LEU A 74 6.42 -9.40 -22.50
CA LEU A 74 7.58 -8.94 -21.74
C LEU A 74 7.22 -7.78 -20.82
N VAL A 75 6.53 -6.79 -21.34
CA VAL A 75 6.11 -5.61 -20.56
C VAL A 75 5.17 -5.99 -19.42
N ILE A 76 4.18 -6.85 -19.67
CA ILE A 76 3.26 -7.33 -18.62
C ILE A 76 4.02 -8.13 -17.56
N LYS A 77 5.00 -8.96 -17.97
CA LYS A 77 5.83 -9.74 -17.06
C LYS A 77 6.71 -8.85 -16.19
N ALA A 78 7.35 -7.86 -16.79
CA ALA A 78 8.14 -6.85 -16.09
C ALA A 78 7.29 -6.06 -15.05
N LEU A 79 6.08 -5.67 -15.41
CA LEU A 79 5.14 -4.99 -14.51
C LEU A 79 4.62 -5.88 -13.37
N THR A 80 4.86 -7.19 -13.39
CA THR A 80 4.42 -8.10 -12.33
C THR A 80 5.31 -8.02 -11.08
N LYS A 81 6.57 -7.66 -11.23
CA LYS A 81 7.53 -7.57 -10.12
C LYS A 81 7.46 -6.22 -9.41
N LYS A 82 7.45 -6.27 -8.08
CA LYS A 82 7.46 -5.08 -7.22
C LYS A 82 8.86 -4.49 -6.99
N ASP A 83 9.81 -4.77 -7.87
CA ASP A 83 11.23 -4.41 -7.73
C ASP A 83 11.56 -2.95 -8.09
N PHE A 84 10.56 -2.18 -8.45
CA PHE A 84 10.71 -0.74 -8.61
C PHE A 84 10.73 -0.11 -7.22
N ASN A 85 11.92 0.01 -6.65
CA ASN A 85 12.18 0.46 -5.27
C ASN A 85 11.61 1.86 -4.92
N ASN A 86 11.05 2.57 -5.90
CA ASN A 86 10.36 3.83 -5.71
C ASN A 86 9.49 4.19 -6.93
N GLU A 87 8.59 5.15 -6.75
CA GLU A 87 7.72 5.68 -7.82
C GLU A 87 8.51 6.14 -9.05
N ARG A 88 9.70 6.75 -8.87
CA ARG A 88 10.56 7.19 -9.99
C ARG A 88 11.02 6.04 -10.88
N GLY A 89 11.23 4.85 -10.32
CA GLY A 89 11.60 3.65 -11.08
C GLY A 89 10.51 3.23 -12.05
N VAL A 90 9.25 3.21 -11.58
CA VAL A 90 8.07 2.88 -12.40
C VAL A 90 7.90 3.85 -13.54
N TYR A 91 8.00 5.17 -13.28
CA TYR A 91 7.84 6.19 -14.31
C TYR A 91 8.93 6.09 -15.39
N LYS A 92 10.19 5.91 -15.00
CA LYS A 92 11.29 5.70 -15.96
C LYS A 92 11.13 4.43 -16.80
N PHE A 93 10.58 3.38 -16.20
CA PHE A 93 10.25 2.17 -16.94
C PHE A 93 9.09 2.42 -17.91
N TRP A 94 8.02 3.13 -17.45
CA TRP A 94 6.88 3.49 -18.30
C TRP A 94 7.30 4.28 -19.53
N ASP A 95 8.21 5.26 -19.36
CA ASP A 95 8.76 6.06 -20.46
C ASP A 95 9.56 5.23 -21.48
N SER A 96 10.09 4.07 -21.07
CA SER A 96 10.82 3.16 -21.97
C SER A 96 9.90 2.27 -22.81
N ILE A 97 8.64 2.08 -22.41
CA ILE A 97 7.66 1.28 -23.15
C ILE A 97 7.23 2.03 -24.40
N CYS A 98 7.06 1.31 -25.54
CA CYS A 98 6.59 1.94 -26.77
C CYS A 98 5.16 2.51 -26.62
N GLU A 99 4.87 3.55 -27.38
CA GLU A 99 3.61 4.30 -27.29
C GLU A 99 2.37 3.41 -27.46
N THR A 100 2.44 2.44 -28.38
CA THR A 100 1.32 1.51 -28.60
C THR A 100 0.96 0.72 -27.36
N LEU A 101 1.96 0.28 -26.59
CA LEU A 101 1.73 -0.46 -25.34
C LEU A 101 1.40 0.44 -24.17
N ARG A 102 1.89 1.69 -24.15
CA ARG A 102 1.44 2.69 -23.16
C ARG A 102 -0.04 3.01 -23.28
N ASN A 103 -0.61 2.83 -24.48
CA ASN A 103 -2.05 3.01 -24.77
C ASN A 103 -2.85 1.70 -24.67
N ASP A 104 -2.19 0.57 -24.41
CA ASP A 104 -2.86 -0.72 -24.30
C ASP A 104 -3.55 -0.87 -22.93
N LYS A 105 -4.87 -1.12 -22.94
CA LYS A 105 -5.70 -1.21 -21.72
C LYS A 105 -5.24 -2.29 -20.74
N ASP A 106 -4.72 -3.43 -21.21
CA ASP A 106 -4.27 -4.52 -20.33
C ASP A 106 -2.94 -4.16 -19.67
N VAL A 107 -2.02 -3.50 -20.42
CA VAL A 107 -0.76 -2.99 -19.89
C VAL A 107 -1.01 -1.93 -18.82
N ILE A 108 -1.93 -1.00 -19.08
CA ILE A 108 -2.32 0.03 -18.11
C ILE A 108 -2.93 -0.61 -16.85
N LEU A 109 -3.87 -1.54 -17.00
CA LEU A 109 -4.47 -2.26 -15.86
C LEU A 109 -3.42 -3.01 -15.05
N LYS A 110 -2.42 -3.60 -15.72
CA LYS A 110 -1.32 -4.27 -15.05
C LYS A 110 -0.45 -3.29 -14.26
N ALA A 111 -0.11 -2.15 -14.85
CA ALA A 111 0.65 -1.09 -14.16
C ALA A 111 -0.09 -0.59 -12.91
N VAL A 112 -1.38 -0.28 -13.05
CA VAL A 112 -2.26 0.14 -11.94
C VAL A 112 -2.33 -0.90 -10.83
N SER A 113 -2.41 -2.19 -11.17
CA SER A 113 -2.53 -3.28 -10.19
C SER A 113 -1.24 -3.57 -9.44
N SER A 114 -0.10 -3.36 -10.09
CA SER A 114 1.22 -3.72 -9.55
C SER A 114 1.85 -2.59 -8.75
N TYR A 115 1.52 -1.36 -9.12
CA TYR A 115 2.09 -0.15 -8.51
C TYR A 115 0.95 0.79 -8.17
N SER A 116 0.98 1.33 -6.95
CA SER A 116 0.11 2.46 -6.58
C SER A 116 0.59 3.70 -7.35
N MET A 117 0.43 3.69 -8.69
CA MET A 117 0.82 4.82 -9.52
C MET A 117 -0.05 6.01 -9.13
N ARG A 118 0.60 7.04 -8.56
CA ARG A 118 0.01 8.36 -8.37
C ARG A 118 0.23 9.17 -9.63
N ASN A 119 -0.60 10.17 -9.86
CA ASN A 119 -0.52 11.04 -11.06
C ASN A 119 -0.65 10.25 -12.38
N ILE A 120 -1.51 9.22 -12.39
CA ILE A 120 -1.77 8.41 -13.59
C ILE A 120 -2.28 9.24 -14.78
N GLU A 121 -2.89 10.40 -14.50
CA GLU A 121 -3.38 11.36 -15.47
C GLU A 121 -2.29 11.88 -16.41
N ASN A 122 -1.02 11.85 -15.99
CA ASN A 122 0.11 12.28 -16.82
C ASN A 122 0.63 11.19 -17.76
N TYR A 123 0.17 9.94 -17.58
CA TYR A 123 0.75 8.78 -18.25
C TYR A 123 -0.24 7.99 -19.09
N PHE A 124 -1.53 8.20 -18.88
CA PHE A 124 -2.58 7.45 -19.58
C PHE A 124 -3.29 8.32 -20.61
N PRO A 125 -3.75 7.71 -21.72
CA PRO A 125 -4.54 8.42 -22.71
C PRO A 125 -5.78 9.04 -22.08
N THR A 126 -6.02 10.32 -22.38
CA THR A 126 -7.14 11.09 -21.84
C THR A 126 -8.47 10.43 -22.11
N GLU A 127 -8.63 9.76 -23.25
CA GLU A 127 -9.85 9.09 -23.69
C GLU A 127 -10.25 7.95 -22.74
N LEU A 128 -9.29 7.32 -22.09
CA LEU A 128 -9.54 6.23 -21.14
C LEU A 128 -10.19 6.71 -19.85
N PHE A 129 -9.99 7.97 -19.50
CA PHE A 129 -10.66 8.57 -18.33
C PHE A 129 -12.16 8.78 -18.53
N PHE A 130 -12.66 8.70 -19.77
CA PHE A 130 -14.09 8.75 -20.11
C PHE A 130 -14.71 7.36 -20.30
N ASP A 131 -13.91 6.30 -20.36
CA ASP A 131 -14.40 4.93 -20.50
C ASP A 131 -14.82 4.35 -19.15
N LYS A 132 -16.11 4.46 -18.82
CA LYS A 132 -16.68 3.94 -17.56
C LYS A 132 -16.34 2.47 -17.31
N LYS A 133 -16.34 1.62 -18.35
CA LYS A 133 -16.03 0.19 -18.21
C LYS A 133 -14.56 0.00 -17.86
N PHE A 134 -13.69 0.78 -18.45
CA PHE A 134 -12.25 0.76 -18.14
C PHE A 134 -12.00 1.28 -16.73
N ILE A 135 -12.53 2.44 -16.36
CA ILE A 135 -12.41 3.00 -15.01
C ILE A 135 -12.94 2.04 -13.94
N SER A 136 -14.07 1.37 -14.19
CA SER A 136 -14.60 0.36 -13.27
C SER A 136 -13.65 -0.83 -13.05
N LYS A 137 -12.82 -1.18 -14.04
CA LYS A 137 -11.74 -2.18 -13.89
C LYS A 137 -10.56 -1.60 -13.13
N CYS A 138 -10.13 -0.38 -13.47
CA CYS A 138 -9.01 0.29 -12.81
C CYS A 138 -9.21 0.40 -11.29
N VAL A 139 -10.35 0.90 -10.83
CA VAL A 139 -10.62 1.08 -9.39
C VAL A 139 -10.71 -0.24 -8.61
N LYS A 140 -10.99 -1.37 -9.28
CA LYS A 140 -10.97 -2.69 -8.63
C LYS A 140 -9.57 -3.19 -8.36
N VAL A 141 -8.61 -2.90 -9.24
CA VAL A 141 -7.23 -3.39 -9.15
C VAL A 141 -6.29 -2.36 -8.52
N GLY A 142 -6.60 -1.07 -8.66
CA GLY A 142 -5.88 0.06 -8.07
C GLY A 142 -6.89 1.10 -7.57
N PRO A 143 -7.44 0.94 -6.37
CA PRO A 143 -8.55 1.76 -5.87
C PRO A 143 -8.21 3.25 -5.78
N HIS A 144 -6.94 3.61 -5.60
CA HIS A 144 -6.49 5.00 -5.62
C HIS A 144 -6.72 5.73 -6.96
N CYS A 145 -7.00 4.99 -8.05
CA CYS A 145 -7.41 5.63 -9.30
C CYS A 145 -8.66 6.50 -9.15
N LEU A 146 -9.48 6.28 -8.10
CA LEU A 146 -10.64 7.11 -7.82
C LEU A 146 -10.26 8.59 -7.57
N GLU A 147 -9.05 8.87 -7.10
CA GLU A 147 -8.53 10.24 -6.92
C GLU A 147 -8.55 11.03 -8.23
N PHE A 148 -8.16 10.38 -9.33
CA PHE A 148 -7.86 11.01 -10.61
C PHE A 148 -8.96 10.90 -11.66
N VAL A 149 -10.02 10.11 -11.40
CA VAL A 149 -11.13 10.01 -12.33
C VAL A 149 -12.01 11.27 -12.33
N TRP A 150 -12.76 11.45 -13.39
CA TRP A 150 -13.69 12.57 -13.52
C TRP A 150 -14.74 12.60 -12.42
N SER A 151 -15.19 13.80 -12.08
CA SER A 151 -16.15 14.03 -11.00
C SER A 151 -17.44 13.21 -11.17
N GLU A 152 -17.92 13.00 -12.37
CA GLU A 152 -19.10 12.16 -12.65
C GLU A 152 -18.91 10.70 -12.21
N PHE A 153 -17.69 10.16 -12.28
CA PHE A 153 -17.38 8.80 -11.80
C PHE A 153 -17.22 8.75 -10.28
N LYS A 154 -16.88 9.86 -9.64
CA LYS A 154 -16.88 10.00 -8.17
C LYS A 154 -18.30 10.04 -7.60
N LEU A 155 -19.31 10.34 -8.44
CA LEU A 155 -20.75 10.24 -8.13
C LEU A 155 -21.33 8.84 -8.42
N ASP A 156 -20.63 8.01 -9.21
CA ASP A 156 -21.13 6.68 -9.58
C ASP A 156 -21.00 5.70 -8.42
N GLU A 157 -22.14 5.29 -7.84
CA GLU A 157 -22.18 4.35 -6.71
C GLU A 157 -21.37 3.07 -6.97
N THR A 158 -21.44 2.51 -8.19
CA THR A 158 -20.78 1.24 -8.50
C THR A 158 -19.26 1.39 -8.55
N ILE A 159 -18.76 2.47 -9.15
CA ILE A 159 -17.34 2.77 -9.23
C ILE A 159 -16.80 3.03 -7.84
N VAL A 160 -17.44 3.91 -7.08
CA VAL A 160 -17.03 4.26 -5.71
C VAL A 160 -17.10 3.04 -4.79
N TYR A 161 -18.20 2.25 -4.86
CA TYR A 161 -18.33 1.01 -4.10
C TYR A 161 -17.16 0.04 -4.35
N ASN A 162 -16.77 -0.16 -5.62
CA ASN A 162 -15.66 -1.04 -5.96
C ASN A 162 -14.32 -0.52 -5.41
N ALA A 163 -14.08 0.79 -5.49
CA ALA A 163 -12.88 1.40 -4.94
C ALA A 163 -12.80 1.25 -3.41
N VAL A 164 -13.85 1.68 -2.69
CA VAL A 164 -13.86 1.65 -1.22
C VAL A 164 -13.87 0.23 -0.65
N LYS A 165 -14.44 -0.73 -1.36
CA LYS A 165 -14.40 -2.14 -0.99
C LYS A 165 -12.98 -2.71 -1.05
N SER A 166 -12.17 -2.26 -1.99
CA SER A 166 -10.77 -2.67 -2.14
C SER A 166 -9.85 -1.91 -1.19
N ASN A 167 -10.14 -0.64 -0.93
CA ASN A 167 -9.42 0.20 0.03
C ASN A 167 -10.35 1.27 0.61
N GLY A 168 -10.70 1.14 1.88
CA GLY A 168 -11.62 2.06 2.57
C GLY A 168 -11.18 3.52 2.60
N TYR A 169 -9.88 3.80 2.55
CA TYR A 169 -9.36 5.19 2.46
C TYR A 169 -9.83 5.93 1.23
N THR A 170 -10.12 5.22 0.14
CA THR A 170 -10.56 5.87 -1.11
C THR A 170 -11.94 6.53 -0.99
N LEU A 171 -12.62 6.35 0.13
CA LEU A 171 -13.83 7.11 0.46
C LEU A 171 -13.57 8.63 0.49
N GLU A 172 -12.33 9.06 0.75
CA GLU A 172 -11.90 10.46 0.68
C GLU A 172 -12.20 11.10 -0.68
N TYR A 173 -12.06 10.31 -1.75
CA TYR A 173 -12.22 10.80 -3.12
C TYR A 173 -13.65 10.71 -3.65
N ALA A 174 -14.55 10.09 -2.89
CA ALA A 174 -15.96 9.97 -3.28
C ALA A 174 -16.66 11.32 -3.23
N ASP A 175 -17.66 11.51 -4.09
CA ASP A 175 -18.52 12.69 -3.99
C ASP A 175 -19.26 12.71 -2.64
N PRO A 176 -19.38 13.86 -1.97
CA PRO A 176 -20.03 13.99 -0.68
C PRO A 176 -21.46 13.45 -0.64
N SER A 177 -22.18 13.44 -1.76
CA SER A 177 -23.55 12.88 -1.83
C SER A 177 -23.59 11.39 -1.49
N LEU A 178 -22.52 10.65 -1.81
CA LEU A 178 -22.38 9.22 -1.53
C LEU A 178 -22.07 8.92 -0.06
N LEU A 179 -21.71 9.91 0.75
CA LEU A 179 -21.53 9.73 2.21
C LEU A 179 -22.85 9.39 2.93
N ASN A 180 -24.00 9.61 2.28
CA ASN A 180 -25.29 9.13 2.76
C ASN A 180 -25.66 7.72 2.29
N ASN A 181 -24.92 7.16 1.35
CA ASN A 181 -25.16 5.82 0.83
C ASN A 181 -24.60 4.76 1.81
N HIS A 182 -25.53 4.10 2.53
CA HIS A 182 -25.17 3.08 3.53
C HIS A 182 -24.30 1.95 2.96
N LYS A 183 -24.58 1.50 1.73
CA LYS A 183 -23.84 0.40 1.09
C LYS A 183 -22.38 0.79 0.80
N VAL A 184 -22.15 2.01 0.33
CA VAL A 184 -20.80 2.55 0.07
C VAL A 184 -20.02 2.68 1.37
N ILE A 185 -20.63 3.30 2.40
CA ILE A 185 -19.97 3.48 3.69
C ILE A 185 -19.66 2.13 4.35
N MET A 186 -20.62 1.21 4.35
CA MET A 186 -20.37 -0.13 4.90
C MET A 186 -19.28 -0.89 4.18
N ALA A 187 -19.16 -0.73 2.86
CA ALA A 187 -18.05 -1.31 2.11
C ALA A 187 -16.70 -0.72 2.54
N ALA A 188 -16.63 0.61 2.71
CA ALA A 188 -15.41 1.31 3.12
C ALA A 188 -14.91 0.92 4.53
N ILE A 189 -15.82 0.71 5.49
CA ILE A 189 -15.45 0.46 6.89
C ILE A 189 -15.37 -1.03 7.26
N SER A 190 -15.94 -1.94 6.45
CA SER A 190 -16.13 -3.34 6.84
C SER A 190 -14.88 -4.20 6.79
N ASP A 191 -13.87 -3.81 6.00
CA ASP A 191 -12.68 -4.64 5.82
C ASP A 191 -11.58 -4.33 6.83
N SER A 192 -11.02 -3.14 6.79
CA SER A 192 -9.89 -2.73 7.62
C SER A 192 -10.22 -1.68 8.67
N GLY A 193 -11.42 -1.09 8.61
CA GLY A 193 -11.81 0.02 9.45
C GLY A 193 -11.23 1.38 9.01
N PHE A 194 -10.37 1.43 8.01
CA PHE A 194 -9.75 2.68 7.54
C PHE A 194 -10.75 3.68 6.98
N GLY A 195 -11.84 3.21 6.36
CA GLY A 195 -12.91 4.07 5.90
C GLY A 195 -13.63 4.88 7.01
N TYR A 196 -13.40 4.55 8.29
CA TYR A 196 -13.94 5.35 9.39
C TYR A 196 -13.41 6.78 9.39
N GLU A 197 -12.20 7.04 8.90
CA GLU A 197 -11.64 8.38 8.84
C GLU A 197 -12.57 9.33 8.10
N TYR A 198 -13.12 8.91 6.97
CA TYR A 198 -13.98 9.71 6.10
C TYR A 198 -15.48 9.42 6.28
N ALA A 199 -15.83 8.44 7.11
CA ALA A 199 -17.23 8.09 7.36
C ALA A 199 -17.96 9.17 8.17
N PRO A 200 -19.27 9.37 7.90
CA PRO A 200 -20.10 10.28 8.66
C PRO A 200 -20.15 9.95 10.16
N LEU A 201 -20.37 10.98 10.99
CA LEU A 201 -20.36 10.88 12.44
C LEU A 201 -21.30 9.81 13.02
N LYS A 202 -22.45 9.57 12.37
CA LYS A 202 -23.40 8.51 12.79
C LYS A 202 -22.75 7.12 12.85
N TYR A 203 -21.84 6.81 11.93
CA TYR A 203 -21.09 5.54 11.93
C TYR A 203 -19.97 5.54 12.99
N LYS A 204 -19.31 6.69 13.18
CA LYS A 204 -18.27 6.86 14.21
C LYS A 204 -18.81 6.77 15.65
N LYS A 205 -20.12 6.93 15.83
CA LYS A 205 -20.86 6.82 17.11
C LYS A 205 -21.58 5.50 17.29
N ASP A 206 -21.57 4.60 16.30
CA ASP A 206 -22.24 3.31 16.38
C ASP A 206 -21.37 2.28 17.11
N LYS A 207 -21.66 2.06 18.40
CA LYS A 207 -20.94 1.11 19.26
C LYS A 207 -21.02 -0.32 18.72
N THR A 208 -22.19 -0.76 18.29
CA THR A 208 -22.43 -2.12 17.81
C THR A 208 -21.58 -2.39 16.56
N LEU A 209 -21.58 -1.45 15.64
CA LEU A 209 -20.79 -1.51 14.42
C LEU A 209 -19.28 -1.50 14.73
N ALA A 210 -18.82 -0.60 15.59
CA ALA A 210 -17.43 -0.51 15.99
C ALA A 210 -16.93 -1.84 16.59
N LEU A 211 -17.66 -2.42 17.54
CA LEU A 211 -17.33 -3.71 18.15
C LEU A 211 -17.32 -4.84 17.12
N LYS A 212 -18.28 -4.88 16.20
CA LYS A 212 -18.34 -5.88 15.14
C LYS A 212 -17.09 -5.85 14.27
N ILE A 213 -16.66 -4.65 13.84
CA ILE A 213 -15.50 -4.47 12.97
C ILE A 213 -14.21 -4.78 13.71
N MET A 214 -14.04 -4.30 14.94
CA MET A 214 -12.87 -4.57 15.76
C MET A 214 -12.70 -6.05 16.09
N LYS A 215 -13.80 -6.78 16.33
CA LYS A 215 -13.76 -8.24 16.57
C LYS A 215 -13.39 -9.02 15.29
N LYS A 216 -13.78 -8.52 14.12
CA LYS A 216 -13.43 -9.14 12.83
C LYS A 216 -11.95 -8.93 12.48
N ASN A 217 -11.41 -7.74 12.76
CA ASN A 217 -10.07 -7.34 12.37
C ASN A 217 -9.11 -7.37 13.56
N LYS A 218 -8.29 -8.43 13.61
CA LYS A 218 -7.32 -8.63 14.72
C LYS A 218 -6.03 -7.81 14.57
N SER A 219 -5.77 -7.23 13.41
CA SER A 219 -4.53 -6.50 13.13
C SER A 219 -4.71 -4.98 13.05
N THR A 220 -5.92 -4.52 12.78
CA THR A 220 -6.24 -3.09 12.63
C THR A 220 -7.43 -2.72 13.49
N SER A 221 -7.39 -1.54 14.07
CA SER A 221 -8.47 -1.03 14.93
C SER A 221 -8.93 0.34 14.42
N PRO A 222 -10.23 0.53 14.22
CA PRO A 222 -10.78 1.84 13.87
C PRO A 222 -10.77 2.83 15.04
N TYR A 223 -10.21 2.49 16.20
CA TYR A 223 -10.29 3.26 17.43
C TYR A 223 -9.85 4.72 17.25
N GLU A 224 -8.81 4.95 16.44
CA GLU A 224 -8.32 6.29 16.10
C GLU A 224 -9.42 7.22 15.56
N TYR A 225 -10.31 6.66 14.73
CA TYR A 225 -11.32 7.43 14.00
C TYR A 225 -12.70 7.45 14.67
N LEU A 226 -12.89 6.70 15.75
CA LEU A 226 -14.15 6.68 16.48
C LEU A 226 -14.43 8.04 17.16
N ASP A 227 -15.69 8.34 17.36
CA ASP A 227 -16.10 9.49 18.16
C ASP A 227 -15.57 9.38 19.59
N ILE A 228 -15.31 10.53 20.21
CA ILE A 228 -14.76 10.60 21.58
C ILE A 228 -15.63 9.87 22.61
N SER A 229 -16.94 9.83 22.41
CA SER A 229 -17.87 9.11 23.29
C SER A 229 -17.60 7.61 23.29
N LEU A 230 -17.30 7.02 22.12
CA LEU A 230 -16.93 5.60 22.01
C LEU A 230 -15.51 5.35 22.46
N LYS A 231 -14.58 6.29 22.25
CA LYS A 231 -13.20 6.16 22.77
C LYS A 231 -13.16 6.08 24.29
N LYS A 232 -14.13 6.71 24.99
CA LYS A 232 -14.29 6.63 26.44
C LYS A 232 -15.00 5.37 26.91
N ASP A 233 -15.71 4.67 26.02
CA ASP A 233 -16.41 3.45 26.37
C ASP A 233 -15.42 2.36 26.75
N PHE A 234 -15.59 1.80 27.95
CA PHE A 234 -14.64 0.83 28.52
C PHE A 234 -14.49 -0.43 27.67
N GLU A 235 -15.58 -0.98 27.11
CA GLU A 235 -15.55 -2.20 26.28
C GLU A 235 -14.81 -1.94 24.97
N ILE A 236 -15.08 -0.83 24.32
CA ILE A 236 -14.40 -0.39 23.09
C ILE A 236 -12.91 -0.17 23.36
N ALA A 237 -12.57 0.60 24.42
CA ALA A 237 -11.19 0.88 24.76
C ALA A 237 -10.43 -0.41 25.12
N LYS A 238 -11.03 -1.31 25.90
CA LYS A 238 -10.46 -2.60 26.28
C LYS A 238 -10.14 -3.47 25.06
N LEU A 239 -11.10 -3.56 24.13
CA LEU A 239 -10.90 -4.29 22.90
C LEU A 239 -9.79 -3.66 22.03
N ALA A 240 -9.80 -2.33 21.87
CA ALA A 240 -8.77 -1.63 21.12
C ALA A 240 -7.36 -1.85 21.68
N MET A 241 -7.19 -1.73 23.00
CA MET A 241 -5.90 -1.93 23.67
C MET A 241 -5.44 -3.40 23.59
N SER A 242 -6.36 -4.36 23.59
CA SER A 242 -6.02 -5.78 23.44
C SER A 242 -5.59 -6.14 22.02
N VAL A 243 -6.12 -5.45 21.01
CA VAL A 243 -5.73 -5.63 19.60
C VAL A 243 -4.36 -5.02 19.33
N ASN A 244 -4.15 -3.78 19.78
CA ASN A 244 -2.87 -3.09 19.68
C ASN A 244 -2.77 -2.02 20.77
N GLY A 245 -1.82 -2.19 21.68
CA GLY A 245 -1.57 -1.23 22.77
C GLY A 245 -1.25 0.18 22.29
N PHE A 246 -0.73 0.36 21.07
CA PHE A 246 -0.48 1.67 20.47
C PHE A 246 -1.75 2.53 20.37
N ASN A 247 -2.95 1.92 20.37
CA ASN A 247 -4.20 2.65 20.43
C ASN A 247 -4.32 3.58 21.67
N MET A 248 -3.47 3.38 22.69
CA MET A 248 -3.35 4.29 23.83
C MET A 248 -2.94 5.71 23.40
N PHE A 249 -2.21 5.86 22.31
CA PHE A 249 -1.87 7.16 21.73
C PHE A 249 -3.12 7.99 21.42
N TYR A 250 -4.14 7.37 20.82
CA TYR A 250 -5.40 8.00 20.40
C TYR A 250 -6.46 8.09 21.51
N ALA A 251 -6.15 7.55 22.69
CA ALA A 251 -7.09 7.46 23.79
C ALA A 251 -7.26 8.82 24.50
N PRO A 252 -8.47 9.13 25.01
CA PRO A 252 -8.68 10.29 25.88
C PRO A 252 -8.03 10.10 27.25
N SER A 253 -7.89 11.21 28.00
CA SER A 253 -7.22 11.23 29.30
C SER A 253 -7.80 10.25 30.33
N GLU A 254 -9.11 10.06 30.33
CA GLU A 254 -9.78 9.12 31.25
C GLU A 254 -9.32 7.67 30.98
N VAL A 255 -9.14 7.29 29.73
CA VAL A 255 -8.62 5.97 29.33
C VAL A 255 -7.12 5.86 29.64
N LYS A 256 -6.33 6.92 29.36
CA LYS A 256 -4.90 6.98 29.65
C LYS A 256 -4.58 6.91 31.15
N ASN A 257 -5.56 7.25 32.00
CA ASN A 257 -5.45 7.17 33.46
C ASN A 257 -6.14 5.93 34.05
N ASN A 258 -6.60 4.99 33.23
CA ASN A 258 -7.21 3.75 33.70
C ASN A 258 -6.15 2.63 33.80
N LYS A 259 -5.92 2.14 35.02
CA LYS A 259 -4.86 1.15 35.31
C LYS A 259 -5.08 -0.20 34.65
N GLU A 260 -6.33 -0.65 34.54
CA GLU A 260 -6.66 -1.92 33.85
C GLU A 260 -6.37 -1.80 32.34
N LEU A 261 -6.83 -0.74 31.70
CA LEU A 261 -6.59 -0.49 30.29
C LEU A 261 -5.12 -0.29 29.98
N ALA A 262 -4.39 0.42 30.85
CA ALA A 262 -2.94 0.60 30.75
C ALA A 262 -2.20 -0.75 30.80
N THR A 263 -2.61 -1.63 31.72
CA THR A 263 -2.02 -2.97 31.84
C THR A 263 -2.25 -3.81 30.58
N ILE A 264 -3.45 -3.77 30.01
CA ILE A 264 -3.79 -4.48 28.80
C ILE A 264 -2.97 -3.94 27.62
N ALA A 265 -2.90 -2.61 27.49
CA ALA A 265 -2.17 -1.96 26.42
C ALA A 265 -0.68 -2.29 26.43
N ILE A 266 0.00 -2.19 27.60
CA ILE A 266 1.41 -2.50 27.76
C ILE A 266 1.69 -3.97 27.40
N LYS A 267 0.84 -4.89 27.82
CA LYS A 267 0.99 -6.31 27.49
C LYS A 267 0.85 -6.61 26.01
N SER A 268 0.02 -5.84 25.29
CA SER A 268 -0.18 -5.96 23.84
C SER A 268 0.94 -5.27 23.05
N ASN A 269 1.39 -4.09 23.53
CA ASN A 269 2.49 -3.32 22.92
C ASN A 269 3.16 -2.46 23.99
N PRO A 270 4.43 -2.73 24.35
CA PRO A 270 5.14 -2.01 25.40
C PRO A 270 5.22 -0.49 25.18
N SER A 271 5.27 -0.02 23.93
CA SER A 271 5.30 1.42 23.62
C SER A 271 4.07 2.18 24.13
N ALA A 272 2.98 1.48 24.46
CA ALA A 272 1.80 2.06 25.09
C ALA A 272 2.12 2.81 26.38
N TYR A 273 3.18 2.41 27.11
CA TYR A 273 3.60 3.03 28.35
C TYR A 273 3.90 4.53 28.17
N GLU A 274 4.46 4.93 27.07
CA GLU A 274 4.84 6.32 26.79
C GLU A 274 3.61 7.24 26.69
N TYR A 275 2.45 6.69 26.32
CA TYR A 275 1.20 7.42 26.10
C TYR A 275 0.28 7.46 27.33
N LEU A 276 0.65 6.78 28.41
CA LEU A 276 -0.12 6.82 29.67
C LEU A 276 -0.06 8.19 30.32
N ASP A 277 -1.04 8.48 31.20
CA ASP A 277 -0.96 9.61 32.10
C ASP A 277 0.30 9.53 32.98
N LYS A 278 0.93 10.68 33.25
CA LYS A 278 2.17 10.76 34.05
C LYS A 278 2.03 10.14 35.44
N LYS A 279 0.84 10.14 36.02
CA LYS A 279 0.55 9.50 37.31
C LYS A 279 0.69 7.98 37.21
N LEU A 280 0.12 7.37 36.15
CA LEU A 280 0.25 5.93 35.91
C LEU A 280 1.67 5.53 35.49
N GLN A 281 2.38 6.37 34.74
CA GLN A 281 3.80 6.12 34.44
C GLN A 281 4.68 6.05 35.71
N LYS A 282 4.26 6.72 36.82
CA LYS A 282 4.93 6.67 38.13
C LYS A 282 4.45 5.52 39.04
N ASP A 283 3.34 4.85 38.69
CA ASP A 283 2.81 3.73 39.46
C ASP A 283 3.78 2.55 39.46
N LYS A 284 4.08 2.02 40.65
CA LYS A 284 5.09 0.96 40.83
C LYS A 284 4.70 -0.34 40.13
N GLU A 285 3.43 -0.68 40.10
CA GLU A 285 2.94 -1.90 39.47
C GLU A 285 2.97 -1.77 37.95
N ILE A 286 2.55 -0.65 37.40
CA ILE A 286 2.62 -0.36 35.96
C ILE A 286 4.08 -0.38 35.50
N LYS A 287 5.01 0.23 36.24
CA LYS A 287 6.45 0.15 35.92
C LYS A 287 6.97 -1.29 35.93
N LYS A 288 6.55 -2.08 36.92
CA LYS A 288 6.96 -3.49 36.99
C LYS A 288 6.47 -4.27 35.77
N ILE A 289 5.22 -4.07 35.35
CA ILE A 289 4.64 -4.72 34.16
C ILE A 289 5.41 -4.29 32.91
N TYR A 290 5.62 -2.99 32.73
CA TYR A 290 6.38 -2.46 31.60
C TYR A 290 7.78 -3.06 31.50
N ASN A 291 8.54 -3.03 32.58
CA ASN A 291 9.90 -3.57 32.60
C ASN A 291 9.95 -5.08 32.31
N LEU A 292 8.93 -5.82 32.79
CA LEU A 292 8.83 -7.25 32.52
C LEU A 292 8.57 -7.52 31.03
N VAL A 293 7.61 -6.82 30.43
CA VAL A 293 7.21 -7.05 29.02
C VAL A 293 8.30 -6.55 28.06
N ASN A 294 8.87 -5.37 28.33
CA ASN A 294 9.90 -4.76 27.47
C ASN A 294 11.17 -5.63 27.38
N LYS A 295 11.53 -6.31 28.49
CA LYS A 295 12.70 -7.19 28.53
C LYS A 295 12.60 -8.41 27.57
N TYR A 296 11.39 -8.81 27.17
CA TYR A 296 11.15 -9.95 26.30
C TYR A 296 10.69 -9.53 24.88
N SER A 297 10.78 -8.24 24.55
CA SER A 297 10.37 -7.68 23.25
C SER A 297 11.57 -7.39 22.33
N ASP A 298 12.80 -7.52 22.83
CA ASP A 298 14.08 -7.53 22.10
C ASP A 298 14.45 -8.99 21.77
#